data_30dadf2d9fb8bcb4376f005693e18800
#
_entry.id   30dadf2d9fb8bcb4376f005693e18800
#
_cell.length_a   1.000
_cell.length_b   1.000
_cell.length_c   1.000
_cell.angle_alpha   90.00
_cell.angle_beta   90.00
_cell.angle_gamma   90.00
#
_symmetry.space_group_name_H-M   'P 1'
#
loop_
_entity.id
_entity.type
_entity.pdbx_description
1 polymer ?
#
loop_
_entity_poly.entity_id
_entity_poly.type
_entity_poly.pdbx_seq_one_letter_code
_entity_poly.pdbx_strand_id
1 'polypeptide(L)'
;CIRDSKKTIPVKLVRDACADLFVRPNEGARKVYIFEDCTILTEKDQNVLLKLVEEGPAYAAFFFCAENPAVLLQTIRSRCVEVKLSPTVEEGGAPDERALELARLIAEGSRASRAAFLAKLETQKVTRDDLSSLFEGTRLLLSSALLGQYGVSVPERDLRIARSLASRLTKAKLLGTIDLLQDYRNKCTYNVGVGPTLGGFAVELEETL
;
A
#
# COMPACT_ATOMS: atom_id res chain seq x y z
N CYS A 1 17.98 -5.70 9.69
CA CYS A 1 16.89 -5.34 10.59
C CYS A 1 17.32 -5.61 12.04
N ILE A 2 17.58 -4.58 12.81
CA ILE A 2 17.91 -4.73 14.25
C ILE A 2 16.58 -4.61 14.99
N ARG A 3 15.93 -5.75 15.31
CA ARG A 3 14.81 -5.83 16.24
C ARG A 3 15.35 -5.90 17.66
N ASP A 4 15.40 -4.76 18.33
CA ASP A 4 15.64 -4.73 19.78
C ASP A 4 14.37 -4.24 20.48
N SER A 5 13.81 -5.10 21.31
CA SER A 5 12.57 -4.90 22.09
C SER A 5 12.75 -3.93 23.28
N LYS A 6 13.57 -2.88 23.18
CA LYS A 6 13.80 -1.91 24.24
C LYS A 6 12.93 -0.68 24.06
N LYS A 7 12.37 -0.17 25.16
CA LYS A 7 11.49 1.00 25.26
C LYS A 7 12.11 2.35 24.76
N THR A 8 13.36 2.37 24.31
CA THR A 8 14.03 3.55 23.74
C THR A 8 15.08 3.08 22.74
N ILE A 9 15.17 3.75 21.59
CA ILE A 9 16.26 3.54 20.64
C ILE A 9 17.53 4.14 21.28
N PRO A 10 18.61 3.38 21.47
CA PRO A 10 19.86 3.94 21.95
C PRO A 10 20.36 5.01 20.95
N VAL A 11 20.72 6.21 21.45
CA VAL A 11 21.35 7.30 20.65
C VAL A 11 22.50 6.78 19.79
N LYS A 12 23.17 5.71 20.23
CA LYS A 12 24.21 5.02 19.48
C LYS A 12 23.70 4.44 18.16
N LEU A 13 22.52 3.81 18.13
CA LEU A 13 21.92 3.25 16.90
C LEU A 13 21.60 4.34 15.87
N VAL A 14 21.11 5.48 16.33
CA VAL A 14 20.86 6.64 15.45
C VAL A 14 22.19 7.16 14.90
N ARG A 15 23.24 7.24 15.71
CA ARG A 15 24.57 7.66 15.26
C ARG A 15 25.23 6.66 14.34
N ASP A 16 25.07 5.37 14.58
CA ASP A 16 25.58 4.30 13.71
C ASP A 16 24.88 4.34 12.34
N ALA A 17 23.58 4.59 12.31
CA ALA A 17 22.83 4.84 11.08
C ALA A 17 23.32 6.10 10.35
N CYS A 18 23.70 7.16 11.09
CA CYS A 18 24.30 8.36 10.53
C CYS A 18 25.65 8.07 9.86
N ALA A 19 26.49 7.29 10.50
CA ALA A 19 27.81 6.92 9.94
C ALA A 19 27.67 6.02 8.70
N ASP A 20 26.71 5.09 8.73
CA ASP A 20 26.44 4.19 7.60
C ASP A 20 25.80 4.90 6.40
N LEU A 21 25.09 6.01 6.63
CA LEU A 21 24.37 6.74 5.60
C LEU A 21 25.28 7.18 4.43
N PHE A 22 26.48 7.63 4.72
CA PHE A 22 27.42 8.14 3.73
C PHE A 22 28.21 7.03 3.01
N VAL A 23 28.05 5.78 3.43
CA VAL A 23 28.61 4.63 2.72
C VAL A 23 27.61 4.22 1.64
N ARG A 24 28.03 4.15 0.38
CA ARG A 24 27.17 3.73 -0.72
C ARG A 24 26.67 2.29 -0.52
N PRO A 25 25.44 1.97 -0.96
CA PRO A 25 24.96 0.59 -0.92
C PRO A 25 25.84 -0.29 -1.82
N ASN A 26 26.20 -1.48 -1.32
CA ASN A 26 27.00 -2.46 -2.07
C ASN A 26 26.15 -3.18 -3.11
N GLU A 27 24.87 -3.42 -2.78
CA GLU A 27 23.89 -4.10 -3.63
C GLU A 27 22.61 -3.25 -3.67
N GLY A 28 22.24 -2.79 -4.84
CA GLY A 28 21.02 -1.99 -5.02
C GLY A 28 21.27 -0.49 -5.21
N ALA A 29 20.22 0.19 -5.72
CA ALA A 29 20.30 1.60 -6.06
C ALA A 29 20.04 2.54 -4.88
N ARG A 30 19.47 2.04 -3.77
CA ARG A 30 19.03 2.86 -2.63
C ARG A 30 19.28 2.16 -1.30
N LYS A 31 19.58 2.96 -0.25
CA LYS A 31 19.55 2.58 1.16
C LYS A 31 18.24 3.05 1.77
N VAL A 32 17.58 2.15 2.50
CA VAL A 32 16.28 2.45 3.14
C VAL A 32 16.42 2.30 4.65
N TYR A 33 16.05 3.35 5.37
CA TYR A 33 16.02 3.38 6.82
C TYR A 33 14.55 3.47 7.29
N ILE A 34 14.10 2.47 8.06
CA ILE A 34 12.72 2.39 8.55
C ILE A 34 12.74 2.54 10.06
N PHE A 35 12.07 3.57 10.57
CA PHE A 35 11.79 3.78 11.99
C PHE A 35 10.37 3.30 12.26
N GLU A 36 10.22 2.06 12.72
CA GLU A 36 8.93 1.36 12.85
C GLU A 36 8.01 2.01 13.89
N ASP A 37 8.58 2.64 14.93
CA ASP A 37 7.85 3.36 15.95
C ASP A 37 8.58 4.64 16.36
N CYS A 38 8.07 5.78 15.91
CA CYS A 38 8.67 7.07 16.23
C CYS A 38 8.29 7.61 17.60
N THR A 39 7.39 6.96 18.35
CA THR A 39 7.03 7.37 19.73
C THR A 39 8.19 7.20 20.70
N ILE A 40 9.14 6.31 20.37
CA ILE A 40 10.33 6.02 21.18
C ILE A 40 11.52 6.95 20.89
N LEU A 41 11.40 7.83 19.89
CA LEU A 41 12.44 8.81 19.54
C LEU A 41 12.38 10.01 20.47
N THR A 42 13.45 10.30 21.18
CA THR A 42 13.55 11.53 21.96
C THR A 42 13.73 12.74 21.03
N GLU A 43 13.46 13.94 21.53
CA GLU A 43 13.69 15.17 20.78
C GLU A 43 15.15 15.31 20.31
N LYS A 44 16.10 14.85 21.12
CA LYS A 44 17.52 14.83 20.75
C LYS A 44 17.81 13.88 19.58
N ASP A 45 17.18 12.72 19.55
CA ASP A 45 17.33 11.76 18.45
C ASP A 45 16.72 12.33 17.17
N GLN A 46 15.55 12.94 17.27
CA GLN A 46 14.89 13.60 16.16
C GLN A 46 15.71 14.76 15.57
N ASN A 47 16.37 15.55 16.40
CA ASN A 47 17.27 16.60 15.93
C ASN A 47 18.52 16.08 15.22
N VAL A 48 19.02 14.89 15.59
CA VAL A 48 20.09 14.21 14.84
C VAL A 48 19.57 13.73 13.49
N LEU A 49 18.38 13.11 13.47
CA LEU A 49 17.74 12.63 12.24
C LEU A 49 17.38 13.77 11.27
N LEU A 50 17.05 14.95 11.80
CA LEU A 50 16.77 16.12 10.97
C LEU A 50 17.93 16.46 10.02
N LYS A 51 19.18 16.42 10.50
CA LYS A 51 20.37 16.63 9.66
C LYS A 51 20.49 15.60 8.54
N LEU A 52 20.12 14.33 8.83
CA LEU A 52 20.17 13.27 7.82
C LEU A 52 19.10 13.46 6.74
N VAL A 53 17.91 13.92 7.14
CA VAL A 53 16.82 14.19 6.19
C VAL A 53 17.16 15.40 5.31
N GLU A 54 17.87 16.41 5.86
CA GLU A 54 18.25 17.63 5.11
C GLU A 54 19.47 17.39 4.20
N GLU A 55 20.49 16.73 4.68
CA GLU A 55 21.81 16.62 4.03
C GLU A 55 22.10 15.21 3.49
N GLY A 56 21.15 14.29 3.62
CA GLY A 56 21.33 12.91 3.21
C GLY A 56 21.55 12.74 1.70
N PRO A 57 22.33 11.74 1.29
CA PRO A 57 22.60 11.48 -0.11
C PRO A 57 21.33 11.04 -0.85
N ALA A 58 21.23 11.33 -2.14
CA ALA A 58 20.05 11.04 -2.97
C ALA A 58 19.68 9.53 -3.07
N TYR A 59 20.59 8.65 -2.70
CA TYR A 59 20.30 7.21 -2.64
C TYR A 59 19.71 6.75 -1.31
N ALA A 60 19.59 7.62 -0.31
CA ALA A 60 18.97 7.30 0.97
C ALA A 60 17.48 7.64 0.98
N ALA A 61 16.69 6.75 1.58
CA ALA A 61 15.27 6.98 1.83
C ALA A 61 14.95 6.68 3.30
N PHE A 62 14.14 7.53 3.92
CA PHE A 62 13.75 7.44 5.31
C PHE A 62 12.24 7.24 5.43
N PHE A 63 11.83 6.25 6.20
CA PHE A 63 10.42 6.00 6.56
C PHE A 63 10.26 6.16 8.06
N PHE A 64 9.44 7.10 8.48
CA PHE A 64 9.07 7.36 9.86
C PHE A 64 7.65 6.87 10.09
N CYS A 65 7.48 5.76 10.79
CA CYS A 65 6.16 5.20 11.09
C CYS A 65 5.68 5.71 12.45
N ALA A 66 4.47 6.24 12.50
CA ALA A 66 3.85 6.72 13.72
C ALA A 66 2.32 6.62 13.62
N GLU A 67 1.64 6.25 14.69
CA GLU A 67 0.18 6.29 14.77
C GLU A 67 -0.34 7.73 14.74
N ASN A 68 0.38 8.62 15.41
CA ASN A 68 0.10 10.05 15.44
C ASN A 68 1.31 10.84 14.92
N PRO A 69 1.19 11.58 13.80
CA PRO A 69 2.31 12.34 13.27
C PRO A 69 2.81 13.47 14.22
N ALA A 70 2.01 13.86 15.23
CA ALA A 70 2.42 14.88 16.20
C ALA A 70 3.57 14.44 17.12
N VAL A 71 3.94 13.16 17.15
CA VAL A 71 5.12 12.67 17.90
C VAL A 71 6.43 13.07 17.23
N LEU A 72 6.39 13.39 15.93
CA LEU A 72 7.52 13.90 15.20
C LEU A 72 7.58 15.44 15.25
N LEU A 73 8.78 15.96 15.39
CA LEU A 73 9.02 17.40 15.32
C LEU A 73 8.49 17.98 13.99
N GLN A 74 7.91 19.15 14.06
CA GLN A 74 7.38 19.82 12.87
C GLN A 74 8.46 20.06 11.81
N THR A 75 9.71 20.22 12.22
CA THR A 75 10.87 20.37 11.33
C THR A 75 11.16 19.09 10.50
N ILE A 76 10.95 17.90 11.05
CA ILE A 76 11.02 16.64 10.29
C ILE A 76 9.80 16.50 9.38
N ARG A 77 8.60 16.74 9.91
CA ARG A 77 7.35 16.62 9.16
C ARG A 77 7.30 17.52 7.93
N SER A 78 7.82 18.74 8.03
CA SER A 78 7.85 19.67 6.90
C SER A 78 8.76 19.26 5.74
N ARG A 79 9.65 18.25 5.97
CA ARG A 79 10.60 17.72 4.98
C ARG A 79 10.23 16.31 4.51
N CYS A 80 9.16 15.76 5.04
CA CYS A 80 8.66 14.44 4.70
C CYS A 80 7.30 14.54 4.00
N VAL A 81 7.02 13.60 3.11
CA VAL A 81 5.69 13.41 2.57
C VAL A 81 4.90 12.55 3.55
N GLU A 82 3.77 13.06 4.04
CA GLU A 82 2.88 12.29 4.91
C GLU A 82 2.04 11.33 4.07
N VAL A 83 2.18 10.03 4.37
CA VAL A 83 1.36 8.96 3.79
C VAL A 83 0.47 8.41 4.90
N LYS A 84 -0.83 8.62 4.79
CA LYS A 84 -1.80 8.05 5.72
C LYS A 84 -2.11 6.61 5.32
N LEU A 85 -1.73 5.69 6.18
CA LEU A 85 -2.14 4.30 6.05
C LEU A 85 -3.49 4.16 6.76
N SER A 86 -4.52 3.77 6.01
CA SER A 86 -5.77 3.32 6.64
C SER A 86 -5.47 2.02 7.38
N PRO A 87 -6.04 1.80 8.58
CA PRO A 87 -5.90 0.51 9.22
C PRO A 87 -6.34 -0.56 8.23
N THR A 88 -5.45 -1.48 7.94
CA THR A 88 -5.83 -2.72 7.25
C THR A 88 -6.94 -3.32 8.07
N VAL A 89 -8.06 -3.60 7.44
CA VAL A 89 -9.21 -4.22 8.09
C VAL A 89 -8.80 -5.65 8.49
N GLU A 90 -7.99 -5.77 9.54
CA GLU A 90 -7.69 -7.08 10.15
C GLU A 90 -8.92 -7.65 10.87
N GLU A 91 -9.93 -6.81 11.12
CA GLU A 91 -11.18 -7.17 11.78
C GLU A 91 -12.44 -6.94 10.90
N GLY A 92 -12.29 -6.59 9.64
CA GLY A 92 -13.41 -6.54 8.70
C GLY A 92 -13.80 -7.95 8.30
N GLY A 93 -15.10 -8.25 8.41
CA GLY A 93 -15.71 -9.51 8.04
C GLY A 93 -15.24 -10.09 6.71
N ALA A 94 -15.73 -11.26 6.33
CA ALA A 94 -15.41 -11.91 5.06
C ALA A 94 -15.42 -10.89 3.91
N PRO A 95 -14.43 -10.93 3.00
CA PRO A 95 -14.41 -10.01 1.87
C PRO A 95 -15.76 -10.07 1.13
N ASP A 96 -16.28 -8.92 0.71
CA ASP A 96 -17.52 -8.85 -0.06
C ASP A 96 -17.45 -9.86 -1.21
N GLU A 97 -18.50 -10.67 -1.38
CA GLU A 97 -18.57 -11.66 -2.47
C GLU A 97 -18.29 -11.04 -3.84
N ARG A 98 -18.70 -9.78 -4.03
CA ARG A 98 -18.42 -9.02 -5.26
C ARG A 98 -16.93 -8.71 -5.44
N ALA A 99 -16.21 -8.42 -4.36
CA ALA A 99 -14.76 -8.20 -4.40
C ALA A 99 -14.01 -9.51 -4.72
N LEU A 100 -14.44 -10.63 -4.15
CA LEU A 100 -13.92 -11.95 -4.47
C LEU A 100 -14.17 -12.33 -5.93
N GLU A 101 -15.37 -12.03 -6.44
CA GLU A 101 -15.72 -12.29 -7.83
C GLU A 101 -14.89 -11.45 -8.79
N LEU A 102 -14.74 -10.14 -8.52
CA LEU A 102 -13.88 -9.26 -9.33
C LEU A 102 -12.42 -9.75 -9.32
N ALA A 103 -11.88 -10.10 -8.15
CA ALA A 103 -10.53 -10.63 -8.04
C ALA A 103 -10.34 -11.93 -8.84
N ARG A 104 -11.34 -12.85 -8.83
CA ARG A 104 -11.32 -14.03 -9.69
C ARG A 104 -11.34 -13.69 -11.17
N LEU A 105 -12.18 -12.76 -11.57
CA LEU A 105 -12.27 -12.33 -12.97
C LEU A 105 -10.98 -11.65 -13.43
N ILE A 106 -10.28 -10.94 -12.56
CA ILE A 106 -8.95 -10.39 -12.82
C ILE A 106 -7.92 -11.52 -13.00
N ALA A 107 -7.97 -12.56 -12.16
CA ALA A 107 -7.04 -13.69 -12.25
C ALA A 107 -7.30 -14.60 -13.46
N GLU A 108 -8.56 -14.94 -13.73
CA GLU A 108 -8.94 -16.07 -14.59
C GLU A 108 -9.95 -15.71 -15.67
N GLY A 109 -10.56 -14.53 -15.57
CA GLY A 109 -11.63 -14.13 -16.46
C GLY A 109 -11.16 -13.67 -17.83
N SER A 110 -12.05 -13.75 -18.80
CA SER A 110 -11.89 -13.11 -20.09
C SER A 110 -12.31 -11.64 -20.02
N ARG A 111 -11.88 -10.84 -21.00
CA ARG A 111 -12.36 -9.45 -21.17
C ARG A 111 -13.90 -9.37 -21.17
N ALA A 112 -14.55 -10.31 -21.85
CA ALA A 112 -16.02 -10.33 -21.92
C ALA A 112 -16.65 -10.61 -20.55
N SER A 113 -16.10 -11.52 -19.74
CA SER A 113 -16.62 -11.84 -18.41
C SER A 113 -16.43 -10.68 -17.42
N ARG A 114 -15.30 -9.97 -17.48
CA ARG A 114 -15.07 -8.76 -16.68
C ARG A 114 -16.04 -7.65 -17.06
N ALA A 115 -16.20 -7.37 -18.36
CA ALA A 115 -17.15 -6.39 -18.85
C ALA A 115 -18.59 -6.72 -18.44
N ALA A 116 -19.00 -8.00 -18.56
CA ALA A 116 -20.33 -8.45 -18.15
C ALA A 116 -20.57 -8.26 -16.66
N PHE A 117 -19.58 -8.53 -15.81
CA PHE A 117 -19.67 -8.30 -14.37
C PHE A 117 -19.85 -6.82 -14.04
N LEU A 118 -19.06 -5.94 -14.64
CA LEU A 118 -19.14 -4.48 -14.39
C LEU A 118 -20.47 -3.91 -14.91
N ALA A 119 -20.96 -4.34 -16.09
CA ALA A 119 -22.26 -3.96 -16.60
C ALA A 119 -23.42 -4.44 -15.70
N LYS A 120 -23.29 -5.62 -15.10
CA LYS A 120 -24.27 -6.12 -14.11
C LYS A 120 -24.34 -5.21 -12.88
N LEU A 121 -23.20 -4.72 -12.37
CA LEU A 121 -23.17 -3.77 -11.25
C LEU A 121 -23.93 -2.47 -11.58
N GLU A 122 -23.77 -1.96 -12.80
CA GLU A 122 -24.48 -0.77 -13.25
C GLU A 122 -26.00 -1.00 -13.28
N THR A 123 -26.46 -2.15 -13.77
CA THR A 123 -27.88 -2.51 -13.80
C THR A 123 -28.48 -2.70 -12.41
N GLN A 124 -27.68 -3.16 -11.45
CA GLN A 124 -28.06 -3.32 -10.04
C GLN A 124 -28.14 -2.00 -9.28
N LYS A 125 -27.85 -0.86 -9.92
CA LYS A 125 -27.87 0.48 -9.33
C LYS A 125 -27.04 0.58 -8.05
N VAL A 126 -25.85 -0.04 -8.04
CA VAL A 126 -24.91 0.07 -6.92
C VAL A 126 -24.60 1.53 -6.60
N THR A 127 -24.42 1.81 -5.32
CA THR A 127 -24.05 3.16 -4.86
C THR A 127 -22.56 3.41 -5.03
N ARG A 128 -22.12 4.66 -4.85
CA ARG A 128 -20.69 5.01 -4.82
C ARG A 128 -19.95 4.36 -3.64
N ASP A 129 -20.63 4.23 -2.50
CA ASP A 129 -20.07 3.58 -1.33
C ASP A 129 -19.90 2.06 -1.56
N ASP A 130 -20.85 1.43 -2.26
CA ASP A 130 -20.71 0.04 -2.70
C ASP A 130 -19.51 -0.15 -3.63
N LEU A 131 -19.30 0.78 -4.59
CA LEU A 131 -18.14 0.73 -5.48
C LEU A 131 -16.83 0.97 -4.73
N SER A 132 -16.81 1.93 -3.81
CA SER A 132 -15.64 2.19 -2.98
C SER A 132 -15.25 0.94 -2.18
N SER A 133 -16.24 0.27 -1.59
CA SER A 133 -16.05 -0.98 -0.84
C SER A 133 -15.57 -2.13 -1.73
N LEU A 134 -16.15 -2.25 -2.94
CA LEU A 134 -15.74 -3.23 -3.94
C LEU A 134 -14.28 -3.04 -4.36
N PHE A 135 -13.90 -1.82 -4.72
CA PHE A 135 -12.52 -1.52 -5.14
C PHE A 135 -11.53 -1.73 -4.00
N GLU A 136 -11.88 -1.33 -2.77
CA GLU A 136 -11.03 -1.56 -1.60
C GLU A 136 -10.87 -3.04 -1.29
N GLY A 137 -11.95 -3.81 -1.26
CA GLY A 137 -11.90 -5.25 -1.01
C GLY A 137 -11.06 -5.99 -2.06
N THR A 138 -11.24 -5.64 -3.34
CA THR A 138 -10.46 -6.22 -4.44
C THR A 138 -8.98 -5.84 -4.33
N ARG A 139 -8.68 -4.58 -4.02
CA ARG A 139 -7.33 -4.08 -3.81
C ARG A 139 -6.59 -4.84 -2.71
N LEU A 140 -7.26 -5.10 -1.59
CA LEU A 140 -6.69 -5.87 -0.47
C LEU A 140 -6.33 -7.31 -0.90
N LEU A 141 -7.19 -7.97 -1.69
CA LEU A 141 -6.92 -9.31 -2.21
C LEU A 141 -5.69 -9.33 -3.16
N LEU A 142 -5.57 -8.34 -4.04
CA LEU A 142 -4.40 -8.21 -4.91
C LEU A 142 -3.13 -7.89 -4.10
N SER A 143 -3.24 -7.05 -3.07
CA SER A 143 -2.13 -6.76 -2.17
C SER A 143 -1.65 -8.00 -1.43
N SER A 144 -2.57 -8.85 -0.96
CA SER A 144 -2.25 -10.15 -0.37
C SER A 144 -1.50 -11.06 -1.36
N ALA A 145 -1.92 -11.07 -2.63
CA ALA A 145 -1.23 -11.83 -3.67
C ALA A 145 0.19 -11.32 -3.91
N LEU A 146 0.37 -10.00 -3.97
CA LEU A 146 1.67 -9.37 -4.15
C LEU A 146 2.61 -9.66 -2.97
N LEU A 147 2.12 -9.54 -1.73
CA LEU A 147 2.86 -9.88 -0.51
C LEU A 147 3.30 -11.36 -0.53
N GLY A 148 2.41 -12.26 -0.96
CA GLY A 148 2.73 -13.68 -1.13
C GLY A 148 3.88 -13.92 -2.12
N GLN A 149 3.98 -13.14 -3.21
CA GLN A 149 5.11 -13.20 -4.15
C GLN A 149 6.44 -12.71 -3.56
N TYR A 150 6.39 -11.96 -2.45
CA TYR A 150 7.57 -11.55 -1.67
C TYR A 150 7.84 -12.46 -0.47
N GLY A 151 7.11 -13.57 -0.32
CA GLY A 151 7.30 -14.53 0.77
C GLY A 151 6.72 -14.05 2.12
N VAL A 152 5.87 -13.01 2.11
CA VAL A 152 5.18 -12.54 3.31
C VAL A 152 3.96 -13.43 3.57
N SER A 153 3.70 -13.73 4.85
CA SER A 153 2.53 -14.52 5.25
C SER A 153 1.23 -13.80 4.89
N VAL A 154 0.32 -14.52 4.26
CA VAL A 154 -0.99 -14.02 3.81
C VAL A 154 -2.08 -14.61 4.72
N PRO A 155 -3.11 -13.84 5.12
CA PRO A 155 -4.23 -14.34 5.88
C PRO A 155 -4.86 -15.59 5.26
N GLU A 156 -5.21 -16.57 6.08
CA GLU A 156 -5.69 -17.89 5.62
C GLU A 156 -6.96 -17.79 4.76
N ARG A 157 -7.85 -16.85 5.10
CA ARG A 157 -9.08 -16.54 4.37
C ARG A 157 -8.85 -16.10 2.92
N ASP A 158 -7.72 -15.42 2.64
CA ASP A 158 -7.41 -14.86 1.33
C ASP A 158 -6.50 -15.77 0.50
N LEU A 159 -5.95 -16.81 1.13
CA LEU A 159 -4.84 -17.62 0.62
C LEU A 159 -5.14 -18.22 -0.77
N ARG A 160 -6.39 -18.68 -0.99
CA ARG A 160 -6.78 -19.35 -2.24
C ARG A 160 -6.80 -18.36 -3.40
N ILE A 161 -7.43 -17.22 -3.25
CA ILE A 161 -7.52 -16.21 -4.30
C ILE A 161 -6.18 -15.49 -4.51
N ALA A 162 -5.44 -15.23 -3.43
CA ALA A 162 -4.11 -14.64 -3.49
C ALA A 162 -3.13 -15.54 -4.28
N ARG A 163 -3.18 -16.85 -4.06
CA ARG A 163 -2.37 -17.81 -4.84
C ARG A 163 -2.75 -17.84 -6.32
N SER A 164 -4.04 -17.79 -6.64
CA SER A 164 -4.50 -17.74 -8.03
C SER A 164 -4.00 -16.48 -8.73
N LEU A 165 -4.18 -15.31 -8.10
CA LEU A 165 -3.68 -14.03 -8.60
C LEU A 165 -2.15 -14.03 -8.77
N ALA A 166 -1.42 -14.50 -7.74
CA ALA A 166 0.03 -14.55 -7.75
C ALA A 166 0.63 -15.47 -8.80
N SER A 167 -0.08 -16.55 -9.17
CA SER A 167 0.37 -17.50 -10.20
C SER A 167 0.12 -17.01 -11.62
N ARG A 168 -0.82 -16.09 -11.82
CA ARG A 168 -1.25 -15.64 -13.16
C ARG A 168 -0.80 -14.24 -13.51
N LEU A 169 -0.59 -13.39 -12.50
CA LEU A 169 -0.19 -12.00 -12.72
C LEU A 169 1.25 -11.78 -12.30
N THR A 170 1.97 -11.00 -13.10
CA THR A 170 3.30 -10.53 -12.75
C THR A 170 3.21 -9.46 -11.65
N LYS A 171 4.32 -9.23 -10.94
CA LYS A 171 4.40 -8.16 -9.93
C LYS A 171 4.01 -6.80 -10.50
N ALA A 172 4.42 -6.50 -11.74
CA ALA A 172 4.10 -5.25 -12.40
C ALA A 172 2.58 -5.11 -12.65
N LYS A 173 1.93 -6.17 -13.13
CA LYS A 173 0.48 -6.18 -13.33
C LYS A 173 -0.29 -6.08 -12.01
N LEU A 174 0.16 -6.79 -10.96
CA LEU A 174 -0.44 -6.67 -9.63
C LEU A 174 -0.35 -5.23 -9.12
N LEU A 175 0.83 -4.60 -9.19
CA LEU A 175 1.03 -3.22 -8.76
C LEU A 175 0.15 -2.26 -9.57
N GLY A 176 0.19 -2.34 -10.91
CA GLY A 176 -0.61 -1.46 -11.76
C GLY A 176 -2.12 -1.60 -11.49
N THR A 177 -2.60 -2.83 -11.24
CA THR A 177 -4.02 -3.05 -10.91
C THR A 177 -4.36 -2.54 -9.50
N ILE A 178 -3.46 -2.67 -8.53
CA ILE A 178 -3.62 -2.11 -7.18
C ILE A 178 -3.72 -0.57 -7.25
N ASP A 179 -2.83 0.09 -7.98
CA ASP A 179 -2.84 1.54 -8.17
C ASP A 179 -4.13 1.99 -8.87
N LEU A 180 -4.55 1.28 -9.93
CA LEU A 180 -5.79 1.54 -10.63
C LEU A 180 -7.02 1.46 -9.70
N LEU A 181 -7.12 0.39 -8.89
CA LEU A 181 -8.21 0.23 -7.92
C LEU A 181 -8.22 1.36 -6.88
N GLN A 182 -7.05 1.79 -6.43
CA GLN A 182 -6.93 2.91 -5.50
C GLN A 182 -7.40 4.23 -6.12
N ASP A 183 -7.03 4.48 -7.37
CA ASP A 183 -7.45 5.69 -8.10
C ASP A 183 -8.97 5.71 -8.30
N TYR A 184 -9.56 4.60 -8.70
CA TYR A 184 -11.01 4.52 -8.88
C TYR A 184 -11.78 4.55 -7.57
N ARG A 185 -11.24 4.00 -6.49
CA ARG A 185 -11.76 4.19 -5.13
C ARG A 185 -11.76 5.67 -4.75
N ASN A 186 -10.68 6.38 -5.01
CA ASN A 186 -10.59 7.82 -4.76
C ASN A 186 -11.60 8.60 -5.63
N LYS A 187 -11.79 8.22 -6.90
CA LYS A 187 -12.81 8.81 -7.78
C LYS A 187 -14.23 8.67 -7.21
N CYS A 188 -14.54 7.61 -6.45
CA CYS A 188 -15.84 7.45 -5.78
C CYS A 188 -16.11 8.51 -4.72
N THR A 189 -15.09 9.16 -4.14
CA THR A 189 -15.25 10.26 -3.17
C THR A 189 -15.62 11.59 -3.84
N TYR A 190 -15.37 11.72 -5.15
CA TYR A 190 -15.76 12.87 -5.95
C TYR A 190 -17.11 12.64 -6.60
N ASN A 191 -17.74 13.70 -7.09
CA ASN A 191 -19.10 13.67 -7.61
C ASN A 191 -19.20 13.05 -9.03
N VAL A 192 -18.45 11.98 -9.30
CA VAL A 192 -18.50 11.24 -10.57
C VAL A 192 -19.62 10.21 -10.51
N GLY A 193 -20.38 10.05 -11.58
CA GLY A 193 -21.45 9.06 -11.68
C GLY A 193 -20.92 7.62 -11.69
N VAL A 194 -21.72 6.67 -11.20
CA VAL A 194 -21.39 5.24 -11.14
C VAL A 194 -21.07 4.66 -12.53
N GLY A 195 -21.92 4.92 -13.53
CA GLY A 195 -21.74 4.40 -14.89
C GLY A 195 -20.42 4.84 -15.53
N PRO A 196 -20.12 6.16 -15.59
CA PRO A 196 -18.81 6.63 -16.07
C PRO A 196 -17.62 6.05 -15.30
N THR A 197 -17.74 5.87 -13.97
CA THR A 197 -16.70 5.26 -13.15
C THR A 197 -16.45 3.80 -13.54
N LEU A 198 -17.52 3.01 -13.68
CA LEU A 198 -17.41 1.59 -14.10
C LEU A 198 -16.90 1.46 -15.54
N GLY A 199 -17.38 2.30 -16.46
CA GLY A 199 -16.94 2.28 -17.86
C GLY A 199 -15.45 2.61 -18.01
N GLY A 200 -14.99 3.68 -17.35
CA GLY A 200 -13.58 4.04 -17.32
C GLY A 200 -12.71 2.95 -16.70
N PHE A 201 -13.14 2.40 -15.55
CA PHE A 201 -12.44 1.30 -14.90
C PHE A 201 -12.32 0.07 -15.81
N ALA A 202 -13.39 -0.28 -16.53
CA ALA A 202 -13.38 -1.43 -17.44
C ALA A 202 -12.32 -1.29 -18.53
N VAL A 203 -12.15 -0.08 -19.10
CA VAL A 203 -11.17 0.17 -20.16
C VAL A 203 -9.75 0.12 -19.59
N GLU A 204 -9.46 0.90 -18.56
CA GLU A 204 -8.13 1.00 -17.97
C GLU A 204 -7.66 -0.33 -17.34
N LEU A 205 -8.59 -1.16 -16.82
CA LEU A 205 -8.27 -2.49 -16.33
C LEU A 205 -7.75 -3.41 -17.44
N GLU A 206 -8.35 -3.37 -18.63
CA GLU A 206 -7.90 -4.18 -19.77
C GLU A 206 -6.55 -3.74 -20.33
N GLU A 207 -6.21 -2.47 -20.18
CA GLU A 207 -4.89 -1.94 -20.56
C GLU A 207 -3.80 -2.33 -19.56
N THR A 208 -4.18 -2.54 -18.29
CA THR A 208 -3.27 -2.89 -17.21
C THR A 208 -2.98 -4.41 -17.18
N LEU A 209 -3.95 -5.25 -17.57
CA LEU A 209 -3.85 -6.73 -17.58
C LEU A 209 -3.22 -7.27 -18.86
#